data_dddf37aa74efa7461ddc500a5a92f5fa
#
_entry.id   dddf37aa74efa7461ddc500a5a92f5fa
#
_cell.length_a   1.000
_cell.length_b   1.000
_cell.length_c   1.000
_cell.angle_alpha   90.00
_cell.angle_beta   90.00
_cell.angle_gamma   90.00
#
_symmetry.space_group_name_H-M   'P 1'
#
loop_
_entity.id
_entity.type
_entity.pdbx_description
1 polymer ?
#
loop_
_entity_poly.entity_id
_entity_poly.type
_entity_poly.pdbx_seq_one_letter_code
_entity_poly.pdbx_strand_id
1 'polypeptide(L)'
;MLKDLLIIIRKSSVPELMKINIFADTICGWCFIGHANLNKALKKFPNTKFDILHVPYQLNPDMPNEGIAREKYLEIKFGGKDYAAPMYENMKLKAKESGINLNLDKIKKTPNTVLSHLLIILSEQFNLENEIKEKIYQSYFIDGLNIGDINILVNIAKEFNIQENEFKDFINDNNIQKVNSKISIAREKNISGVPFFEIGKDFISGAQSSIQLENVIKANLN
;
A
#
# COMPACT_ATOMS: atom_id res chain seq x y z
N MET A 1 -1.02 64.38 -7.76
CA MET A 1 -1.00 63.52 -6.57
C MET A 1 -1.96 62.38 -6.78
N LEU A 2 -1.53 61.33 -7.46
CA LEU A 2 -2.24 60.08 -7.52
C LEU A 2 -1.44 59.10 -6.63
N LYS A 3 -2.01 58.79 -5.49
CA LYS A 3 -1.47 57.87 -4.51
C LYS A 3 -1.68 56.43 -4.97
N ASP A 4 -0.61 55.75 -4.93
CA ASP A 4 -0.35 54.33 -4.96
C ASP A 4 -1.51 53.48 -4.47
N LEU A 5 -2.22 52.86 -5.40
CA LEU A 5 -3.12 51.71 -5.13
C LEU A 5 -2.28 50.43 -5.25
N LEU A 6 -1.61 50.06 -4.18
CA LEU A 6 -0.97 48.77 -4.03
C LEU A 6 -2.05 47.70 -4.09
N ILE A 7 -2.26 47.14 -5.28
CA ILE A 7 -3.06 45.94 -5.48
C ILE A 7 -2.24 44.80 -4.89
N ILE A 8 -2.55 44.46 -3.63
CA ILE A 8 -2.13 43.19 -3.04
C ILE A 8 -2.88 42.10 -3.81
N ILE A 9 -2.27 41.63 -4.87
CA ILE A 9 -2.70 40.35 -5.49
C ILE A 9 -2.41 39.28 -4.46
N ARG A 10 -3.40 38.98 -3.61
CA ARG A 10 -3.42 37.71 -2.92
C ARG A 10 -3.42 36.65 -4.04
N LYS A 11 -2.25 36.04 -4.30
CA LYS A 11 -2.22 34.76 -4.97
C LYS A 11 -3.18 33.86 -4.19
N SER A 12 -4.36 33.64 -4.72
CA SER A 12 -5.20 32.53 -4.31
C SER A 12 -4.42 31.29 -4.71
N SER A 13 -3.60 30.79 -3.80
CA SER A 13 -2.95 29.51 -3.97
C SER A 13 -4.07 28.47 -3.98
N VAL A 14 -4.51 28.06 -5.15
CA VAL A 14 -5.15 26.76 -5.30
C VAL A 14 -4.17 25.79 -4.63
N PRO A 15 -4.59 25.05 -3.59
CA PRO A 15 -3.67 24.17 -2.91
C PRO A 15 -3.09 23.23 -3.97
N GLU A 16 -1.77 23.25 -4.11
CA GLU A 16 -1.08 22.43 -5.09
C GLU A 16 -1.33 20.97 -4.72
N LEU A 17 -1.92 20.23 -5.65
CA LEU A 17 -2.26 18.84 -5.46
C LEU A 17 -0.98 18.00 -5.54
N MET A 18 -0.46 17.55 -4.40
CA MET A 18 0.74 16.73 -4.37
C MET A 18 0.42 15.29 -4.74
N LYS A 19 1.07 14.79 -5.79
CA LYS A 19 0.94 13.39 -6.22
C LYS A 19 1.89 12.49 -5.44
N ILE A 20 1.35 11.37 -4.98
CA ILE A 20 2.11 10.30 -4.31
C ILE A 20 1.71 8.96 -4.94
N ASN A 21 2.64 8.30 -5.61
CA ASN A 21 2.45 6.93 -6.08
C ASN A 21 3.11 5.95 -5.11
N ILE A 22 2.39 4.92 -4.72
CA ILE A 22 2.84 3.91 -3.75
C ILE A 22 2.82 2.54 -4.42
N PHE A 23 4.00 2.01 -4.75
CA PHE A 23 4.15 0.66 -5.25
C PHE A 23 4.26 -0.30 -4.05
N ALA A 24 3.36 -1.25 -3.97
CA ALA A 24 3.26 -2.13 -2.80
C ALA A 24 2.57 -3.44 -3.13
N ASP A 25 2.93 -4.49 -2.38
CA ASP A 25 2.24 -5.77 -2.39
C ASP A 25 1.53 -5.99 -1.05
N THR A 26 0.36 -6.58 -1.08
CA THR A 26 -0.48 -6.83 0.09
C THR A 26 0.08 -7.91 1.04
N ILE A 27 1.03 -8.72 0.58
CA ILE A 27 1.77 -9.70 1.42
C ILE A 27 3.17 -9.20 1.82
N CYS A 28 3.48 -7.93 1.60
CA CYS A 28 4.76 -7.34 1.96
C CYS A 28 4.68 -6.66 3.34
N GLY A 29 5.31 -7.24 4.37
CA GLY A 29 5.31 -6.64 5.72
C GLY A 29 6.00 -5.28 5.78
N TRP A 30 7.06 -5.08 4.98
CA TRP A 30 7.69 -3.76 4.83
C TRP A 30 6.76 -2.74 4.20
N CYS A 31 5.86 -3.18 3.29
CA CYS A 31 4.86 -2.31 2.71
C CYS A 31 3.81 -1.87 3.74
N PHE A 32 3.42 -2.75 4.67
CA PHE A 32 2.55 -2.38 5.78
C PHE A 32 3.20 -1.33 6.70
N ILE A 33 4.48 -1.52 7.05
CA ILE A 33 5.26 -0.55 7.83
C ILE A 33 5.34 0.79 7.11
N GLY A 34 5.69 0.78 5.81
CA GLY A 34 5.78 1.98 4.99
C GLY A 34 4.45 2.73 4.87
N HIS A 35 3.35 1.98 4.72
CA HIS A 35 1.99 2.53 4.69
C HIS A 35 1.64 3.26 6.00
N ALA A 36 1.88 2.62 7.15
CA ALA A 36 1.63 3.24 8.45
C ALA A 36 2.48 4.50 8.68
N ASN A 37 3.75 4.46 8.27
CA ASN A 37 4.65 5.60 8.40
C ASN A 37 4.26 6.76 7.47
N LEU A 38 3.82 6.47 6.25
CA LEU A 38 3.28 7.48 5.34
C LEU A 38 2.02 8.11 5.92
N ASN A 39 1.08 7.32 6.41
CA ASN A 39 -0.14 7.84 7.05
C ASN A 39 0.17 8.76 8.24
N LYS A 40 1.20 8.44 9.04
CA LYS A 40 1.67 9.33 10.11
C LYS A 40 2.25 10.64 9.57
N ALA A 41 3.04 10.57 8.50
CA ALA A 41 3.63 11.74 7.87
C ALA A 41 2.56 12.67 7.28
N LEU A 42 1.59 12.12 6.53
CA LEU A 42 0.50 12.89 5.90
C LEU A 42 -0.34 13.68 6.92
N LYS A 43 -0.56 13.13 8.12
CA LYS A 43 -1.28 13.82 9.22
C LYS A 43 -0.61 15.13 9.67
N LYS A 44 0.67 15.36 9.34
CA LYS A 44 1.38 16.62 9.63
C LYS A 44 1.04 17.76 8.65
N PHE A 45 0.32 17.44 7.57
CA PHE A 45 -0.03 18.39 6.51
C PHE A 45 -1.55 18.49 6.32
N PRO A 46 -2.31 18.90 7.34
CA PRO A 46 -3.79 18.86 7.31
C PRO A 46 -4.41 19.80 6.25
N ASN A 47 -3.66 20.77 5.77
CA ASN A 47 -4.11 21.74 4.77
C ASN A 47 -3.62 21.42 3.34
N THR A 48 -2.88 20.31 3.15
CA THR A 48 -2.38 19.87 1.85
C THR A 48 -3.33 18.83 1.27
N LYS A 49 -3.67 18.98 -0.01
CA LYS A 49 -4.39 17.93 -0.75
C LYS A 49 -3.39 16.98 -1.38
N PHE A 50 -3.56 15.71 -1.12
CA PHE A 50 -2.76 14.64 -1.70
C PHE A 50 -3.59 13.84 -2.70
N ASP A 51 -3.00 13.56 -3.86
CA ASP A 51 -3.49 12.60 -4.84
C ASP A 51 -2.65 11.33 -4.69
N ILE A 52 -3.21 10.34 -4.01
CA ILE A 52 -2.49 9.12 -3.64
C ILE A 52 -2.95 7.99 -4.54
N LEU A 53 -2.03 7.48 -5.37
CA LEU A 53 -2.27 6.33 -6.22
C LEU A 53 -1.59 5.08 -5.64
N HIS A 54 -2.38 4.05 -5.37
CA HIS A 54 -1.87 2.74 -5.00
C HIS A 54 -1.58 1.91 -6.25
N VAL A 55 -0.28 1.65 -6.51
CA VAL A 55 0.15 0.87 -7.66
C VAL A 55 0.43 -0.57 -7.22
N PRO A 56 -0.29 -1.56 -7.72
CA PRO A 56 -0.06 -2.96 -7.41
C PRO A 56 1.36 -3.40 -7.76
N TYR A 57 1.94 -4.20 -6.87
CA TYR A 57 3.18 -4.93 -7.11
C TYR A 57 2.99 -6.37 -6.65
N GLN A 58 3.62 -7.33 -7.32
CA GLN A 58 3.65 -8.72 -6.87
C GLN A 58 5.08 -9.17 -6.59
N LEU A 59 5.34 -9.50 -5.31
CA LEU A 59 6.60 -10.12 -4.88
C LEU A 59 6.78 -11.53 -5.45
N ASN A 60 5.66 -12.18 -5.77
CA ASN A 60 5.61 -13.54 -6.28
C ASN A 60 4.61 -13.60 -7.45
N PRO A 61 4.99 -13.12 -8.66
CA PRO A 61 4.08 -13.07 -9.80
C PRO A 61 3.64 -14.46 -10.29
N ASP A 62 4.44 -15.49 -10.02
CA ASP A 62 4.17 -16.88 -10.41
C ASP A 62 3.43 -17.67 -9.31
N MET A 63 2.88 -16.98 -8.29
CA MET A 63 2.12 -17.61 -7.22
C MET A 63 0.84 -18.22 -7.79
N PRO A 64 0.57 -19.53 -7.56
CA PRO A 64 -0.70 -20.14 -7.95
C PRO A 64 -1.91 -19.37 -7.40
N ASN A 65 -3.04 -19.40 -8.12
CA ASN A 65 -4.25 -18.68 -7.70
C ASN A 65 -4.71 -19.08 -6.28
N GLU A 66 -4.59 -20.37 -5.94
CA GLU A 66 -4.90 -20.88 -4.61
C GLU A 66 -3.88 -20.49 -3.54
N GLY A 67 -2.71 -19.94 -3.95
CA GLY A 67 -1.57 -19.69 -3.07
C GLY A 67 -0.91 -21.00 -2.60
N ILE A 68 0.07 -20.90 -1.69
CA ILE A 68 0.77 -22.07 -1.13
C ILE A 68 0.81 -22.01 0.39
N ALA A 69 1.02 -23.17 1.03
CA ALA A 69 1.23 -23.25 2.48
C ALA A 69 2.40 -22.35 2.90
N ARG A 70 2.27 -21.69 4.06
CA ARG A 70 3.30 -20.75 4.55
C ARG A 70 4.66 -21.39 4.72
N GLU A 71 4.71 -22.61 5.24
CA GLU A 71 5.96 -23.35 5.43
C GLU A 71 6.66 -23.60 4.09
N LYS A 72 5.90 -24.03 3.07
CA LYS A 72 6.43 -24.24 1.72
C LYS A 72 6.96 -22.94 1.12
N TYR A 73 6.27 -21.83 1.32
CA TYR A 73 6.74 -20.51 0.90
C TYR A 73 8.08 -20.14 1.56
N LEU A 74 8.19 -20.34 2.89
CA LEU A 74 9.40 -20.04 3.63
C LEU A 74 10.59 -20.91 3.17
N GLU A 75 10.33 -22.16 2.87
CA GLU A 75 11.33 -23.08 2.33
C GLU A 75 11.84 -22.58 0.97
N ILE A 76 10.93 -22.29 0.03
CA ILE A 76 11.29 -21.85 -1.33
C ILE A 76 12.01 -20.51 -1.35
N LYS A 77 11.50 -19.54 -0.55
CA LYS A 77 11.95 -18.15 -0.62
C LYS A 77 13.21 -17.90 0.21
N PHE A 78 13.37 -18.59 1.34
CA PHE A 78 14.38 -18.29 2.36
C PHE A 78 15.21 -19.50 2.78
N GLY A 79 14.89 -20.70 2.29
CA GLY A 79 15.54 -21.95 2.72
C GLY A 79 14.98 -22.50 4.05
N GLY A 80 13.85 -21.97 4.52
CA GLY A 80 13.14 -22.44 5.71
C GLY A 80 12.85 -21.36 6.74
N LYS A 81 12.10 -21.76 7.76
CA LYS A 81 11.64 -20.84 8.84
C LYS A 81 12.82 -20.25 9.61
N ASP A 82 13.83 -21.06 9.92
CA ASP A 82 14.96 -20.63 10.73
C ASP A 82 15.83 -19.61 10.02
N TYR A 83 16.00 -19.75 8.71
CA TYR A 83 16.70 -18.76 7.88
C TYR A 83 15.92 -17.45 7.73
N ALA A 84 14.59 -17.51 7.72
CA ALA A 84 13.74 -16.33 7.67
C ALA A 84 13.63 -15.60 9.02
N ALA A 85 13.86 -16.29 10.15
CA ALA A 85 13.60 -15.77 11.50
C ALA A 85 14.34 -14.46 11.81
N PRO A 86 15.65 -14.28 11.54
CA PRO A 86 16.33 -13.01 11.85
C PRO A 86 15.72 -11.81 11.09
N MET A 87 15.36 -12.00 9.83
CA MET A 87 14.70 -10.96 9.02
C MET A 87 13.32 -10.61 9.57
N TYR A 88 12.55 -11.62 9.99
CA TYR A 88 11.20 -11.40 10.53
C TYR A 88 11.24 -10.76 11.93
N GLU A 89 12.21 -11.07 12.77
CA GLU A 89 12.39 -10.39 14.05
C GLU A 89 12.75 -8.90 13.82
N ASN A 90 13.63 -8.59 12.90
CA ASN A 90 13.92 -7.20 12.54
C ASN A 90 12.66 -6.50 12.01
N MET A 91 11.86 -7.17 11.17
CA MET A 91 10.59 -6.63 10.65
C MET A 91 9.59 -6.36 11.79
N LYS A 92 9.45 -7.27 12.76
CA LYS A 92 8.60 -7.09 13.95
C LYS A 92 9.03 -5.88 14.78
N LEU A 93 10.35 -5.70 15.01
CA LEU A 93 10.89 -4.54 15.71
C LEU A 93 10.53 -3.23 14.98
N LYS A 94 10.77 -3.16 13.69
CA LYS A 94 10.44 -1.97 12.88
C LYS A 94 8.94 -1.71 12.79
N ALA A 95 8.12 -2.75 12.73
CA ALA A 95 6.67 -2.63 12.79
C ALA A 95 6.22 -2.03 14.14
N LYS A 96 6.79 -2.50 15.25
CA LYS A 96 6.49 -1.97 16.59
C LYS A 96 6.84 -0.49 16.73
N GLU A 97 7.98 -0.03 16.19
CA GLU A 97 8.34 1.39 16.11
C GLU A 97 7.28 2.19 15.32
N SER A 98 6.67 1.56 14.32
CA SER A 98 5.58 2.13 13.52
C SER A 98 4.18 1.95 14.14
N GLY A 99 4.08 1.38 15.36
CA GLY A 99 2.82 1.16 16.07
C GLY A 99 2.04 -0.06 15.60
N ILE A 100 2.69 -1.00 14.89
CA ILE A 100 2.09 -2.22 14.37
C ILE A 100 2.61 -3.42 15.17
N ASN A 101 1.71 -4.26 15.64
CA ASN A 101 2.04 -5.53 16.28
C ASN A 101 1.82 -6.69 15.31
N LEU A 102 2.85 -7.06 14.54
CA LEU A 102 2.78 -8.18 13.60
C LEU A 102 2.66 -9.51 14.33
N ASN A 103 1.79 -10.39 13.84
CA ASN A 103 1.61 -11.75 14.32
C ASN A 103 1.86 -12.76 13.19
N LEU A 104 3.10 -12.87 12.76
CA LEU A 104 3.49 -13.66 11.58
C LEU A 104 3.26 -15.17 11.77
N ASP A 105 3.22 -15.65 13.01
CA ASP A 105 2.99 -17.08 13.31
C ASP A 105 1.54 -17.53 13.03
N LYS A 106 0.59 -16.59 12.99
CA LYS A 106 -0.78 -16.86 12.57
C LYS A 106 -0.93 -17.13 11.08
N ILE A 107 0.00 -16.64 10.25
CA ILE A 107 -0.08 -16.80 8.81
C ILE A 107 0.14 -18.27 8.44
N LYS A 108 -0.88 -18.91 7.90
CA LYS A 108 -0.84 -20.33 7.46
C LYS A 108 -0.70 -20.48 5.95
N LYS A 109 -0.98 -19.42 5.19
CA LYS A 109 -0.96 -19.43 3.72
C LYS A 109 -0.32 -18.16 3.18
N THR A 110 0.47 -18.30 2.12
CA THR A 110 0.94 -17.18 1.30
C THR A 110 0.10 -17.16 0.03
N PRO A 111 -0.80 -16.16 -0.14
CA PRO A 111 -1.73 -16.12 -1.25
C PRO A 111 -1.15 -15.53 -2.53
N ASN A 112 -1.85 -15.76 -3.65
CA ASN A 112 -1.79 -14.86 -4.79
C ASN A 112 -2.50 -13.55 -4.44
N THR A 113 -1.92 -12.41 -4.82
CA THR A 113 -2.38 -11.08 -4.37
C THR A 113 -3.27 -10.34 -5.37
N VAL A 114 -3.58 -10.95 -6.51
CA VAL A 114 -4.42 -10.29 -7.55
C VAL A 114 -5.78 -9.88 -7.00
N LEU A 115 -6.48 -10.76 -6.26
CA LEU A 115 -7.80 -10.45 -5.71
C LEU A 115 -7.76 -9.32 -4.67
N SER A 116 -6.76 -9.29 -3.81
CA SER A 116 -6.61 -8.20 -2.84
C SER A 116 -6.27 -6.85 -3.51
N HIS A 117 -5.50 -6.87 -4.59
CA HIS A 117 -5.28 -5.68 -5.41
C HIS A 117 -6.53 -5.23 -6.15
N LEU A 118 -7.36 -6.16 -6.64
CA LEU A 118 -8.65 -5.83 -7.25
C LEU A 118 -9.58 -5.12 -6.26
N LEU A 119 -9.62 -5.55 -5.00
CA LEU A 119 -10.43 -4.89 -3.98
C LEU A 119 -9.93 -3.46 -3.70
N ILE A 120 -8.62 -3.23 -3.65
CA ILE A 120 -8.05 -1.88 -3.51
C ILE A 120 -8.44 -1.00 -4.71
N ILE A 121 -8.36 -1.53 -5.94
CA ILE A 121 -8.73 -0.78 -7.15
C ILE A 121 -10.24 -0.48 -7.19
N LEU A 122 -11.10 -1.44 -6.81
CA LEU A 122 -12.53 -1.17 -6.70
C LEU A 122 -12.80 -0.03 -5.71
N SER A 123 -12.10 -0.02 -4.59
CA SER A 123 -12.30 0.96 -3.51
C SER A 123 -11.93 2.40 -3.91
N GLU A 124 -11.20 2.61 -5.04
CA GLU A 124 -10.96 3.93 -5.64
C GLU A 124 -12.28 4.65 -5.95
N GLN A 125 -13.34 3.92 -6.36
CA GLN A 125 -14.67 4.49 -6.66
C GLN A 125 -15.40 5.06 -5.43
N PHE A 126 -14.95 4.66 -4.24
CA PHE A 126 -15.53 5.05 -2.96
C PHE A 126 -14.59 5.97 -2.15
N ASN A 127 -13.39 6.28 -2.65
CA ASN A 127 -12.30 6.98 -1.97
C ASN A 127 -11.89 6.27 -0.64
N LEU A 128 -11.79 4.95 -0.68
CA LEU A 128 -11.52 4.06 0.47
C LEU A 128 -10.25 3.23 0.31
N GLU A 129 -9.37 3.56 -0.67
CA GLU A 129 -8.19 2.74 -1.00
C GLU A 129 -7.25 2.60 0.19
N ASN A 130 -7.08 3.68 0.94
CA ASN A 130 -6.19 3.71 2.08
C ASN A 130 -6.70 2.82 3.22
N GLU A 131 -7.98 2.92 3.55
CA GLU A 131 -8.66 2.17 4.61
C GLU A 131 -8.76 0.68 4.27
N ILE A 132 -9.16 0.36 3.05
CA ILE A 132 -9.25 -1.02 2.55
C ILE A 132 -7.85 -1.67 2.55
N LYS A 133 -6.83 -0.95 2.08
CA LYS A 133 -5.46 -1.45 2.08
C LYS A 133 -4.93 -1.69 3.50
N GLU A 134 -5.20 -0.77 4.42
CA GLU A 134 -4.85 -0.95 5.82
C GLU A 134 -5.54 -2.17 6.42
N LYS A 135 -6.83 -2.36 6.15
CA LYS A 135 -7.58 -3.54 6.63
C LYS A 135 -7.06 -4.85 6.05
N ILE A 136 -6.70 -4.88 4.75
CA ILE A 136 -6.07 -6.04 4.12
C ILE A 136 -4.76 -6.39 4.82
N TYR A 137 -3.91 -5.41 5.11
CA TYR A 137 -2.68 -5.64 5.85
C TYR A 137 -2.93 -6.19 7.26
N GLN A 138 -3.87 -5.59 8.00
CA GLN A 138 -4.23 -6.05 9.34
C GLN A 138 -4.73 -7.50 9.30
N SER A 139 -5.64 -7.81 8.37
CA SER A 139 -6.20 -9.15 8.18
C SER A 139 -5.10 -10.19 7.93
N TYR A 140 -4.10 -9.87 7.10
CA TYR A 140 -3.02 -10.80 6.80
C TYR A 140 -1.96 -10.87 7.91
N PHE A 141 -1.41 -9.73 8.34
CA PHE A 141 -0.24 -9.68 9.21
C PHE A 141 -0.55 -9.75 10.71
N ILE A 142 -1.76 -9.43 11.12
CA ILE A 142 -2.18 -9.45 12.53
C ILE A 142 -3.11 -10.64 12.78
N ASP A 143 -4.12 -10.82 11.92
CA ASP A 143 -5.14 -11.85 12.11
C ASP A 143 -4.76 -13.19 11.47
N GLY A 144 -3.82 -13.19 10.50
CA GLY A 144 -3.34 -14.38 9.80
C GLY A 144 -4.32 -14.92 8.75
N LEU A 145 -5.28 -14.09 8.31
CA LEU A 145 -6.30 -14.48 7.35
C LEU A 145 -5.72 -14.60 5.93
N ASN A 146 -6.29 -15.50 5.13
CA ASN A 146 -5.91 -15.69 3.74
C ASN A 146 -6.54 -14.60 2.84
N ILE A 147 -5.83 -13.52 2.57
CA ILE A 147 -6.29 -12.42 1.70
C ILE A 147 -6.32 -12.75 0.20
N GLY A 148 -6.09 -14.00 -0.19
CA GLY A 148 -6.39 -14.55 -1.52
C GLY A 148 -7.75 -15.24 -1.57
N ASP A 149 -8.44 -15.38 -0.43
CA ASP A 149 -9.77 -15.95 -0.34
C ASP A 149 -10.82 -14.86 -0.57
N ILE A 150 -11.66 -15.09 -1.59
CA ILE A 150 -12.72 -14.15 -1.97
C ILE A 150 -13.68 -13.85 -0.81
N ASN A 151 -14.00 -14.84 0.04
CA ASN A 151 -14.93 -14.65 1.16
C ASN A 151 -14.33 -13.72 2.24
N ILE A 152 -13.02 -13.84 2.49
CA ILE A 152 -12.31 -12.92 3.39
C ILE A 152 -12.34 -11.50 2.83
N LEU A 153 -12.06 -11.32 1.53
CA LEU A 153 -12.07 -10.01 0.88
C LEU A 153 -13.48 -9.41 0.80
N VAL A 154 -14.51 -10.22 0.57
CA VAL A 154 -15.94 -9.81 0.63
C VAL A 154 -16.29 -9.31 2.04
N ASN A 155 -15.84 -10.00 3.09
CA ASN A 155 -16.08 -9.55 4.46
C ASN A 155 -15.39 -8.20 4.73
N ILE A 156 -14.15 -8.03 4.26
CA ILE A 156 -13.45 -6.74 4.34
C ILE A 156 -14.23 -5.66 3.59
N ALA A 157 -14.67 -5.91 2.36
CA ALA A 157 -15.45 -4.97 1.57
C ALA A 157 -16.74 -4.53 2.29
N LYS A 158 -17.47 -5.47 2.89
CA LYS A 158 -18.70 -5.22 3.66
C LYS A 158 -18.48 -4.32 4.89
N GLU A 159 -17.33 -4.41 5.55
CA GLU A 159 -17.00 -3.51 6.67
C GLU A 159 -16.98 -2.03 6.25
N PHE A 160 -16.76 -1.76 4.95
CA PHE A 160 -16.72 -0.43 4.35
C PHE A 160 -17.95 -0.13 3.47
N ASN A 161 -19.04 -0.87 3.64
CA ASN A 161 -20.31 -0.74 2.90
C ASN A 161 -20.19 -1.01 1.39
N ILE A 162 -19.13 -1.68 0.92
CA ILE A 162 -19.05 -2.20 -0.45
C ILE A 162 -19.77 -3.54 -0.49
N GLN A 163 -20.79 -3.65 -1.35
CA GLN A 163 -21.64 -4.84 -1.39
C GLN A 163 -20.90 -6.03 -2.01
N GLU A 164 -21.29 -7.23 -1.60
CA GLU A 164 -20.69 -8.47 -2.09
C GLU A 164 -20.76 -8.62 -3.61
N ASN A 165 -21.90 -8.28 -4.21
CA ASN A 165 -22.07 -8.31 -5.66
C ASN A 165 -21.17 -7.28 -6.36
N GLU A 166 -21.01 -6.07 -5.81
CA GLU A 166 -20.12 -5.05 -6.39
C GLU A 166 -18.69 -5.57 -6.53
N PHE A 167 -18.16 -6.24 -5.48
CA PHE A 167 -16.83 -6.82 -5.56
C PHE A 167 -16.78 -8.07 -6.44
N LYS A 168 -17.75 -8.99 -6.35
CA LYS A 168 -17.77 -10.20 -7.17
C LYS A 168 -17.88 -9.88 -8.67
N ASP A 169 -18.74 -8.93 -9.05
CA ASP A 169 -18.91 -8.51 -10.44
C ASP A 169 -17.69 -7.74 -10.97
N PHE A 170 -16.94 -7.10 -10.05
CA PHE A 170 -15.68 -6.44 -10.40
C PHE A 170 -14.56 -7.42 -10.74
N ILE A 171 -14.64 -8.67 -10.26
CA ILE A 171 -13.68 -9.74 -10.57
C ILE A 171 -14.02 -10.31 -11.95
N ASN A 172 -13.42 -9.72 -12.98
CA ASN A 172 -13.56 -10.16 -14.38
C ASN A 172 -12.24 -10.00 -15.12
N ASP A 173 -12.13 -10.62 -16.28
CA ASP A 173 -10.89 -10.65 -17.06
C ASP A 173 -10.35 -9.24 -17.37
N ASN A 174 -11.21 -8.29 -17.69
CA ASN A 174 -10.81 -6.91 -17.98
C ASN A 174 -10.15 -6.23 -16.77
N ASN A 175 -10.71 -6.41 -15.59
CA ASN A 175 -10.16 -5.80 -14.36
C ASN A 175 -8.91 -6.54 -13.88
N ILE A 176 -8.85 -7.87 -14.05
CA ILE A 176 -7.62 -8.65 -13.80
C ILE A 176 -6.50 -8.17 -14.73
N GLN A 177 -6.79 -7.95 -16.02
CA GLN A 177 -5.81 -7.40 -16.96
C GLN A 177 -5.37 -5.98 -16.57
N LYS A 178 -6.26 -5.13 -16.04
CA LYS A 178 -5.88 -3.80 -15.52
C LYS A 178 -4.91 -3.91 -14.33
N VAL A 179 -5.15 -4.86 -13.40
CA VAL A 179 -4.19 -5.11 -12.32
C VAL A 179 -2.84 -5.53 -12.88
N ASN A 180 -2.81 -6.49 -13.81
CA ASN A 180 -1.58 -6.97 -14.43
C ASN A 180 -0.83 -5.87 -15.18
N SER A 181 -1.56 -5.00 -15.89
CA SER A 181 -0.98 -3.82 -16.56
C SER A 181 -0.40 -2.82 -15.56
N LYS A 182 -1.08 -2.57 -14.43
CA LYS A 182 -0.52 -1.72 -13.36
C LYS A 182 0.73 -2.35 -12.73
N ILE A 183 0.78 -3.67 -12.57
CA ILE A 183 1.96 -4.39 -12.07
C ILE A 183 3.15 -4.26 -13.06
N SER A 184 2.88 -4.26 -14.38
CA SER A 184 3.95 -4.10 -15.38
C SER A 184 4.62 -2.72 -15.32
N ILE A 185 3.90 -1.66 -14.91
CA ILE A 185 4.46 -0.31 -14.73
C ILE A 185 5.67 -0.30 -13.79
N ALA A 186 5.61 -1.07 -12.70
CA ALA A 186 6.73 -1.16 -11.76
C ALA A 186 7.98 -1.76 -12.42
N ARG A 187 7.80 -2.76 -13.30
CA ARG A 187 8.90 -3.37 -14.07
C ARG A 187 9.48 -2.40 -15.09
N GLU A 188 8.64 -1.69 -15.81
CA GLU A 188 9.05 -0.67 -16.79
C GLU A 188 9.84 0.47 -16.13
N LYS A 189 9.50 0.81 -14.88
CA LYS A 189 10.22 1.78 -14.06
C LYS A 189 11.47 1.20 -13.37
N ASN A 190 11.83 -0.06 -13.63
CA ASN A 190 12.95 -0.77 -12.98
C ASN A 190 12.84 -0.79 -11.44
N ILE A 191 11.61 -0.82 -10.89
CA ILE A 191 11.39 -0.95 -9.45
C ILE A 191 11.62 -2.42 -9.07
N SER A 192 12.72 -2.69 -8.37
CA SER A 192 13.15 -4.04 -7.99
C SER A 192 12.67 -4.47 -6.60
N GLY A 193 12.06 -3.58 -5.83
CA GLY A 193 11.62 -3.88 -4.47
C GLY A 193 10.58 -2.89 -3.95
N VAL A 194 9.79 -3.34 -2.98
CA VAL A 194 8.70 -2.56 -2.39
C VAL A 194 8.76 -2.59 -0.85
N PRO A 195 8.23 -1.55 -0.17
CA PRO A 195 7.51 -0.41 -0.73
C PRO A 195 8.44 0.52 -1.50
N PHE A 196 7.88 1.15 -2.52
CA PHE A 196 8.54 2.21 -3.26
C PHE A 196 7.56 3.38 -3.41
N PHE A 197 8.02 4.60 -3.19
CA PHE A 197 7.20 5.80 -3.21
C PHE A 197 7.75 6.79 -4.24
N GLU A 198 6.86 7.35 -5.04
CA GLU A 198 7.12 8.57 -5.80
C GLU A 198 6.36 9.70 -5.10
N ILE A 199 7.07 10.67 -4.54
CA ILE A 199 6.50 11.81 -3.81
C ILE A 199 6.94 13.09 -4.52
N GLY A 200 6.02 13.72 -5.26
CA GLY A 200 6.38 14.84 -6.12
C GLY A 200 7.44 14.40 -7.15
N LYS A 201 8.63 14.98 -7.04
CA LYS A 201 9.79 14.66 -7.92
C LYS A 201 10.76 13.62 -7.32
N ASP A 202 10.57 13.23 -6.07
CA ASP A 202 11.51 12.36 -5.35
C ASP A 202 11.06 10.89 -5.36
N PHE A 203 12.05 9.99 -5.38
CA PHE A 203 11.86 8.53 -5.36
C PHE A 203 12.44 7.95 -4.07
N ILE A 204 11.64 7.19 -3.35
CA ILE A 204 11.98 6.64 -2.05
C ILE A 204 11.80 5.13 -2.06
N SER A 205 12.87 4.40 -1.80
CA SER A 205 12.85 2.93 -1.70
C SER A 205 12.82 2.48 -0.24
N GLY A 206 12.02 1.45 0.02
CA GLY A 206 11.93 0.80 1.32
C GLY A 206 11.01 1.52 2.32
N ALA A 207 10.77 0.86 3.46
CA ALA A 207 9.93 1.35 4.53
C ALA A 207 10.67 2.41 5.36
N GLN A 208 10.63 3.64 4.91
CA GLN A 208 11.24 4.78 5.60
C GLN A 208 10.43 5.16 6.85
N SER A 209 11.09 5.87 7.78
CA SER A 209 10.40 6.41 8.96
C SER A 209 9.43 7.54 8.58
N SER A 210 8.42 7.76 9.44
CA SER A 210 7.46 8.87 9.21
C SER A 210 8.16 10.23 9.15
N ILE A 211 9.24 10.43 9.89
CA ILE A 211 10.03 11.68 9.88
C ILE A 211 10.72 11.87 8.52
N GLN A 212 11.31 10.80 7.97
CA GLN A 212 11.95 10.89 6.65
C GLN A 212 10.93 11.20 5.56
N LEU A 213 9.76 10.53 5.57
CA LEU A 213 8.67 10.80 4.63
C LEU A 213 8.11 12.22 4.79
N GLU A 214 7.95 12.72 6.03
CA GLU A 214 7.56 14.10 6.32
C GLU A 214 8.54 15.11 5.69
N ASN A 215 9.84 14.89 5.85
CA ASN A 215 10.87 15.76 5.28
C ASN A 215 10.82 15.80 3.75
N VAL A 216 10.60 14.66 3.10
CA VAL A 216 10.45 14.59 1.63
C VAL A 216 9.18 15.29 1.17
N ILE A 217 8.04 15.06 1.84
CA ILE A 217 6.79 15.77 1.54
C ILE A 217 7.01 17.28 1.66
N LYS A 218 7.62 17.74 2.76
CA LYS A 218 7.90 19.14 3.00
C LYS A 218 8.79 19.77 1.91
N ALA A 219 9.81 19.04 1.47
CA ALA A 219 10.73 19.53 0.41
C ALA A 219 10.03 19.65 -0.97
N ASN A 220 8.95 18.92 -1.19
CA ASN A 220 8.16 18.96 -2.44
C ASN A 220 6.96 19.94 -2.38
N LEU A 221 6.69 20.57 -1.22
CA LEU A 221 5.67 21.61 -1.06
C LEU A 221 6.23 23.03 -1.24
N ASN A 222 7.57 23.18 -1.28
CA ASN A 222 8.28 24.44 -1.47
C ASN A 222 8.74 24.58 -2.93
#